data_b4cefa537759f0a1864d6938f5df910b
#
_entry.id   b4cefa537759f0a1864d6938f5df910b
#
_cell.length_a   1.000
_cell.length_b   1.000
_cell.length_c   1.000
_cell.angle_alpha   90.00
_cell.angle_beta   90.00
_cell.angle_gamma   90.00
#
_symmetry.space_group_name_H-M   'P 1'
#
loop_
_entity.id
_entity.type
_entity.pdbx_description
1 polymer ?
#
loop_
_entity_poly.entity_id
_entity_poly.type
_entity_poly.pdbx_seq_one_letter_code
_entity_poly.pdbx_strand_id
1 'polypeptide(L)'
;VLPLGATMHMDGSCFSCVLKIAFLFGVFGKPFNSIGDFILIILVAVLSSVGMSGVPGGGYIGEFIMCSVFFPDQLAVAYPIAITIGNLVDPPATMINSAGDYVVSFIVSRFVDSKDWFQKVRASR
;
A
#
# COMPACT_ATOMS: atom_id res chain seq x y z
N VAL A 1 -9.39 16.82 -3.01
CA VAL A 1 -9.14 15.38 -3.33
C VAL A 1 -7.66 15.06 -3.25
N LEU A 2 -6.77 15.78 -3.97
CA LEU A 2 -5.33 15.47 -4.02
C LEU A 2 -4.64 15.39 -2.65
N PRO A 3 -4.81 16.35 -1.71
CA PRO A 3 -4.16 16.25 -0.40
C PRO A 3 -4.66 15.07 0.43
N LEU A 4 -5.94 14.70 0.33
CA LEU A 4 -6.50 13.54 1.01
C LEU A 4 -6.04 12.23 0.35
N GLY A 5 -6.03 12.18 -0.98
CA GLY A 5 -5.54 11.04 -1.74
C GLY A 5 -4.10 10.71 -1.39
N ALA A 6 -3.23 11.71 -1.41
CA ALA A 6 -1.80 11.54 -1.09
C ALA A 6 -1.53 10.93 0.30
N THR A 7 -2.49 11.03 1.23
CA THR A 7 -2.37 10.46 2.58
C THR A 7 -3.14 9.16 2.78
N MET A 8 -4.16 8.90 1.97
CA MET A 8 -5.10 7.79 2.18
C MET A 8 -5.01 6.70 1.11
N HIS A 9 -4.63 7.07 -0.12
CA HIS A 9 -4.59 6.15 -1.25
C HIS A 9 -3.18 5.54 -1.39
N MET A 10 -3.01 4.33 -0.87
CA MET A 10 -1.71 3.66 -0.72
C MET A 10 -1.71 2.28 -1.41
N ASP A 11 -2.20 2.22 -2.64
CA ASP A 11 -2.34 0.98 -3.42
C ASP A 11 -0.98 0.32 -3.73
N GLY A 12 0.02 1.10 -4.15
CA GLY A 12 1.38 0.61 -4.37
C GLY A 12 2.02 0.08 -3.08
N SER A 13 1.77 0.75 -1.95
CA SER A 13 2.23 0.28 -0.64
C SER A 13 1.55 -1.03 -0.22
N CYS A 14 0.27 -1.21 -0.57
CA CYS A 14 -0.44 -2.46 -0.33
C CYS A 14 0.19 -3.62 -1.14
N PHE A 15 0.48 -3.42 -2.43
CA PHE A 15 1.18 -4.42 -3.25
C PHE A 15 2.58 -4.73 -2.70
N SER A 16 3.33 -3.70 -2.31
CA SER A 16 4.66 -3.86 -1.69
C SER A 16 4.58 -4.70 -0.41
N CYS A 17 3.55 -4.51 0.42
CA CYS A 17 3.33 -5.29 1.63
C CYS A 17 3.10 -6.77 1.31
N VAL A 18 2.23 -7.09 0.35
CA VAL A 18 1.97 -8.47 -0.07
C VAL A 18 3.24 -9.15 -0.58
N LEU A 19 4.04 -8.46 -1.40
CA LEU A 19 5.31 -8.99 -1.90
C LEU A 19 6.29 -9.28 -0.76
N LYS A 20 6.42 -8.39 0.22
CA LYS A 20 7.27 -8.60 1.41
C LYS A 20 6.81 -9.79 2.23
N ILE A 21 5.50 -9.92 2.45
CA ILE A 21 4.94 -11.08 3.16
C ILE A 21 5.28 -12.38 2.42
N ALA A 22 5.02 -12.45 1.12
CA ALA A 22 5.32 -13.64 0.31
C ALA A 22 6.81 -14.00 0.34
N PHE A 23 7.69 -13.00 0.24
CA PHE A 23 9.14 -13.20 0.33
C PHE A 23 9.55 -13.76 1.70
N LEU A 24 9.06 -13.16 2.79
CA LEU A 24 9.40 -13.60 4.15
C LEU A 24 8.82 -14.99 4.46
N PHE A 25 7.63 -15.33 3.96
CA PHE A 25 7.09 -16.69 4.05
C PHE A 25 8.03 -17.70 3.38
N GLY A 26 8.58 -17.36 2.21
CA GLY A 26 9.59 -18.19 1.55
C GLY A 26 10.88 -18.32 2.35
N VAL A 27 11.40 -17.22 2.90
CA VAL A 27 12.64 -17.20 3.70
C VAL A 27 12.51 -18.03 4.97
N PHE A 28 11.37 -17.92 5.67
CA PHE A 28 11.13 -18.64 6.91
C PHE A 28 10.48 -20.02 6.72
N GLY A 29 10.27 -20.46 5.48
CA GLY A 29 9.68 -21.75 5.16
C GLY A 29 8.25 -21.92 5.67
N LYS A 30 7.50 -20.81 5.86
CA LYS A 30 6.10 -20.89 6.29
C LYS A 30 5.21 -21.33 5.14
N PRO A 31 4.34 -22.35 5.32
CA PRO A 31 3.39 -22.73 4.30
C PRO A 31 2.34 -21.64 4.07
N PHE A 32 1.88 -21.54 2.84
CA PHE A 32 0.98 -20.52 2.37
C PHE A 32 -0.11 -21.22 1.51
N ASN A 33 -0.98 -21.96 2.18
CA ASN A 33 -1.82 -22.94 1.50
C ASN A 33 -3.32 -22.83 1.82
N SER A 34 -3.73 -21.99 2.77
CA SER A 34 -5.14 -21.90 3.14
C SER A 34 -5.80 -20.60 2.64
N ILE A 35 -7.09 -20.67 2.36
CA ILE A 35 -7.89 -19.48 2.04
C ILE A 35 -7.84 -18.45 3.19
N GLY A 36 -7.74 -18.93 4.44
CA GLY A 36 -7.59 -18.07 5.61
C GLY A 36 -6.30 -17.25 5.57
N ASP A 37 -5.18 -17.84 5.11
CA ASP A 37 -3.91 -17.14 4.98
C ASP A 37 -4.01 -16.00 3.97
N PHE A 38 -4.67 -16.24 2.82
CA PHE A 38 -4.89 -15.20 1.81
C PHE A 38 -5.73 -14.05 2.34
N ILE A 39 -6.83 -14.34 3.05
CA ILE A 39 -7.68 -13.32 3.65
C ILE A 39 -6.89 -12.51 4.68
N LEU A 40 -6.12 -13.19 5.55
CA LEU A 40 -5.30 -12.52 6.55
C LEU A 40 -4.23 -11.62 5.92
N ILE A 41 -3.58 -12.07 4.86
CA ILE A 41 -2.58 -11.29 4.13
C ILE A 41 -3.21 -10.03 3.53
N ILE A 42 -4.35 -10.15 2.88
CA ILE A 42 -5.06 -9.00 2.31
C ILE A 42 -5.43 -8.00 3.42
N LEU A 43 -6.01 -8.49 4.52
CA LEU A 43 -6.35 -7.64 5.66
C LEU A 43 -5.13 -6.91 6.24
N VAL A 44 -4.05 -7.63 6.49
CA VAL A 44 -2.83 -7.04 7.05
C VAL A 44 -2.18 -6.08 6.05
N ALA A 45 -2.15 -6.40 4.76
CA ALA A 45 -1.63 -5.51 3.73
C ALA A 45 -2.42 -4.19 3.66
N VAL A 46 -3.74 -4.25 3.71
CA VAL A 46 -4.61 -3.06 3.73
C VAL A 46 -4.38 -2.25 5.01
N LEU A 47 -4.43 -2.89 6.19
CA LEU A 47 -4.22 -2.20 7.46
C LEU A 47 -2.83 -1.58 7.58
N SER A 48 -1.80 -2.30 7.14
CA SER A 48 -0.42 -1.78 7.12
C SER A 48 -0.28 -0.60 6.18
N SER A 49 -0.87 -0.66 4.98
CA SER A 49 -0.80 0.44 4.01
C SER A 49 -1.55 1.68 4.50
N VAL A 50 -2.69 1.52 5.16
CA VAL A 50 -3.39 2.63 5.82
C VAL A 50 -2.56 3.23 6.96
N GLY A 51 -1.88 2.39 7.74
CA GLY A 51 -0.97 2.83 8.80
C GLY A 51 0.29 3.54 8.30
N MET A 52 0.72 3.24 7.07
CA MET A 52 1.84 3.94 6.43
C MET A 52 1.52 5.41 6.18
N SER A 53 0.30 5.75 5.81
CA SER A 53 -0.18 7.07 5.36
C SER A 53 0.94 7.95 4.78
N GLY A 54 0.72 8.93 3.96
CA GLY A 54 1.76 9.75 3.32
C GLY A 54 2.66 10.56 4.28
N VAL A 55 3.02 10.00 5.44
CA VAL A 55 3.83 10.63 6.49
C VAL A 55 5.26 10.11 6.40
N PRO A 56 6.29 10.96 6.50
CA PRO A 56 7.68 10.51 6.56
C PRO A 56 7.90 9.44 7.64
N GLY A 57 8.49 8.31 7.25
CA GLY A 57 8.70 7.17 8.16
C GLY A 57 7.49 6.24 8.37
N GLY A 58 6.34 6.54 7.76
CA GLY A 58 5.14 5.70 7.85
C GLY A 58 5.36 4.26 7.37
N GLY A 59 6.24 4.06 6.39
CA GLY A 59 6.63 2.74 5.90
C GLY A 59 7.14 1.82 7.00
N TYR A 60 7.96 2.33 7.91
CA TYR A 60 8.50 1.55 9.04
C TYR A 60 7.41 1.04 9.98
N ILE A 61 6.35 1.84 10.19
CA ILE A 61 5.21 1.45 11.03
C ILE A 61 4.43 0.31 10.36
N GLY A 62 4.13 0.44 9.07
CA GLY A 62 3.43 -0.60 8.32
C GLY A 62 4.20 -1.92 8.28
N GLU A 63 5.52 -1.86 8.08
CA GLU A 63 6.40 -3.03 8.09
C GLU A 63 6.48 -3.67 9.47
N PHE A 64 6.49 -2.86 10.53
CA PHE A 64 6.47 -3.37 11.91
C PHE A 64 5.14 -4.10 12.19
N ILE A 65 4.00 -3.53 11.80
CA ILE A 65 2.68 -4.16 11.96
C ILE A 65 2.66 -5.50 11.23
N MET A 66 3.06 -5.53 9.96
CA MET A 66 3.12 -6.74 9.15
C MET A 66 3.99 -7.83 9.79
N CYS A 67 5.22 -7.48 10.20
CA CYS A 67 6.13 -8.42 10.81
C CYS A 67 5.64 -8.91 12.18
N SER A 68 4.99 -8.05 12.96
CA SER A 68 4.45 -8.42 14.28
C SER A 68 3.29 -9.43 14.16
N VAL A 69 2.51 -9.36 13.10
CA VAL A 69 1.40 -10.29 12.88
C VAL A 69 1.89 -11.64 12.37
N PHE A 70 2.77 -11.65 11.37
CA PHE A 70 3.16 -12.89 10.69
C PHE A 70 4.40 -13.55 11.28
N PHE A 71 5.29 -12.79 11.93
CA PHE A 71 6.60 -13.25 12.37
C PHE A 71 6.92 -12.77 13.79
N PRO A 72 6.02 -12.96 14.79
CA PRO A 72 6.25 -12.45 16.15
C PRO A 72 7.52 -13.02 16.77
N ASP A 73 7.77 -14.31 16.59
CA ASP A 73 8.96 -14.99 17.16
C ASP A 73 10.26 -14.65 16.43
N GLN A 74 10.18 -14.16 15.21
CA GLN A 74 11.31 -13.83 14.33
C GLN A 74 11.39 -12.34 14.02
N LEU A 75 10.68 -11.51 14.78
CA LEU A 75 10.54 -10.08 14.52
C LEU A 75 11.90 -9.38 14.39
N ALA A 76 12.86 -9.74 15.23
CA ALA A 76 14.20 -9.15 15.21
C ALA A 76 14.96 -9.39 13.88
N VAL A 77 14.61 -10.42 13.13
CA VAL A 77 15.21 -10.74 11.83
C VAL A 77 14.29 -10.31 10.68
N ALA A 78 12.99 -10.58 10.79
CA ALA A 78 12.01 -10.28 9.76
C ALA A 78 11.88 -8.77 9.49
N TYR A 79 11.88 -7.97 10.55
CA TYR A 79 11.66 -6.52 10.44
C TYR A 79 12.80 -5.79 9.70
N PRO A 80 14.10 -6.00 10.01
CA PRO A 80 15.18 -5.40 9.21
C PRO A 80 15.18 -5.83 7.74
N ILE A 81 14.82 -7.08 7.46
CA ILE A 81 14.68 -7.57 6.07
C ILE A 81 13.54 -6.83 5.38
N ALA A 82 12.39 -6.71 6.04
CA ALA A 82 11.23 -6.01 5.50
C ALA A 82 11.57 -4.53 5.19
N ILE A 83 12.27 -3.83 6.10
CA ILE A 83 12.73 -2.46 5.88
C ILE A 83 13.67 -2.36 4.68
N THR A 84 14.62 -3.29 4.55
CA THR A 84 15.57 -3.28 3.43
C THR A 84 14.84 -3.43 2.09
N ILE A 85 13.91 -4.37 2.01
CA ILE A 85 13.06 -4.55 0.82
C ILE A 85 12.18 -3.31 0.63
N GLY A 86 11.61 -2.77 1.70
CA GLY A 86 10.79 -1.57 1.69
C GLY A 86 11.50 -0.40 1.03
N ASN A 87 12.69 -0.08 1.49
CA ASN A 87 13.50 1.00 0.91
C ASN A 87 13.81 0.80 -0.59
N LEU A 88 13.93 -0.45 -1.03
CA LEU A 88 14.20 -0.77 -2.43
C LEU A 88 12.96 -0.60 -3.32
N VAL A 89 11.79 -0.98 -2.81
CA VAL A 89 10.53 -0.95 -3.57
C VAL A 89 9.71 0.32 -3.34
N ASP A 90 10.14 1.20 -2.44
CA ASP A 90 9.44 2.45 -2.13
C ASP A 90 9.28 3.38 -3.33
N PRO A 91 10.31 3.64 -4.17
CA PRO A 91 10.12 4.50 -5.34
C PRO A 91 9.04 4.01 -6.31
N PRO A 92 9.01 2.75 -6.78
CA PRO A 92 7.94 2.26 -7.63
C PRO A 92 6.58 2.20 -6.92
N ALA A 93 6.53 1.87 -5.62
CA ALA A 93 5.29 1.90 -4.85
C ALA A 93 4.70 3.31 -4.74
N THR A 94 5.54 4.31 -4.46
CA THR A 94 5.14 5.72 -4.41
C THR A 94 4.67 6.24 -5.77
N MET A 95 5.30 5.79 -6.85
CA MET A 95 4.85 6.12 -8.21
C MET A 95 3.43 5.58 -8.48
N ILE A 96 3.14 4.35 -8.05
CA ILE A 96 1.80 3.75 -8.19
C ILE A 96 0.80 4.49 -7.32
N ASN A 97 1.13 4.79 -6.05
CA ASN A 97 0.27 5.58 -5.15
C ASN A 97 -0.13 6.91 -5.81
N SER A 98 0.85 7.64 -6.34
CA SER A 98 0.62 8.93 -7.01
C SER A 98 -0.24 8.80 -8.25
N ALA A 99 -0.03 7.77 -9.07
CA ALA A 99 -0.84 7.50 -10.26
C ALA A 99 -2.29 7.15 -9.87
N GLY A 100 -2.48 6.35 -8.83
CA GLY A 100 -3.79 6.00 -8.28
C GLY A 100 -4.57 7.21 -7.77
N ASP A 101 -3.92 8.16 -7.11
CA ASP A 101 -4.52 9.43 -6.68
C ASP A 101 -5.14 10.20 -7.85
N TYR A 102 -4.46 10.26 -8.99
CA TYR A 102 -5.02 10.89 -10.18
C TYR A 102 -6.25 10.15 -10.69
N VAL A 103 -6.17 8.82 -10.81
CA VAL A 103 -7.28 7.99 -11.30
C VAL A 103 -8.51 8.16 -10.41
N VAL A 104 -8.33 8.07 -9.08
CA VAL A 104 -9.42 8.26 -8.11
C VAL A 104 -10.00 9.67 -8.21
N SER A 105 -9.16 10.69 -8.35
CA SER A 105 -9.61 12.08 -8.54
C SER A 105 -10.48 12.23 -9.79
N PHE A 106 -10.11 11.61 -10.91
CA PHE A 106 -10.93 11.60 -12.12
C PHE A 106 -12.27 10.88 -11.92
N ILE A 107 -12.27 9.75 -11.22
CA ILE A 107 -13.48 9.00 -10.91
C ILE A 107 -14.42 9.84 -10.05
N VAL A 108 -13.92 10.43 -8.97
CA VAL A 108 -14.70 11.29 -8.06
C VAL A 108 -15.29 12.48 -8.81
N SER A 109 -14.48 13.20 -9.60
CA SER A 109 -14.96 14.33 -10.40
C SER A 109 -16.06 13.93 -11.39
N ARG A 110 -15.98 12.74 -11.99
CA ARG A 110 -17.02 12.23 -12.87
C ARG A 110 -18.36 12.03 -12.16
N PHE A 111 -18.34 11.61 -10.89
CA PHE A 111 -19.57 11.40 -10.10
C PHE A 111 -20.12 12.69 -9.50
N VAL A 112 -19.23 13.61 -9.06
CA VAL A 112 -19.61 14.84 -8.35
C VAL A 112 -19.94 15.96 -9.33
N ASP A 113 -19.11 16.17 -10.37
CA ASP A 113 -19.23 17.33 -11.26
C ASP A 113 -20.06 17.04 -12.52
N SER A 114 -20.06 15.87 -13.06
CA SER A 114 -20.82 15.30 -14.17
C SER A 114 -19.94 14.47 -15.12
N LYS A 115 -20.58 13.71 -16.04
CA LYS A 115 -19.85 12.94 -17.05
C LYS A 115 -19.01 13.81 -18.00
N ASP A 116 -19.41 15.07 -18.19
CA ASP A 116 -18.80 16.01 -19.14
C ASP A 116 -17.86 17.03 -18.46
N TRP A 117 -17.54 16.83 -17.19
CA TRP A 117 -16.73 17.77 -16.41
C TRP A 117 -15.39 18.11 -17.09
N PHE A 118 -14.74 17.13 -17.68
CA PHE A 118 -13.45 17.31 -18.33
C PHE A 118 -13.54 18.20 -19.58
N GLN A 119 -14.62 18.03 -20.37
CA GLN A 119 -14.87 18.87 -21.54
C GLN A 119 -15.18 20.31 -21.15
N LYS A 120 -15.95 20.51 -20.06
CA LYS A 120 -16.25 21.84 -19.52
C LYS A 120 -14.99 22.57 -19.03
N VAL A 121 -14.12 21.87 -18.31
CA VAL A 121 -12.83 22.45 -17.85
C VAL A 121 -11.92 22.77 -19.03
N ARG A 122 -11.91 21.92 -20.09
CA ARG A 122 -11.11 22.19 -21.29
C ARG A 122 -11.64 23.37 -22.10
N ALA A 123 -12.96 23.54 -22.16
CA ALA A 123 -13.60 24.64 -22.90
C ALA A 123 -13.49 26.01 -22.18
N SER A 124 -13.19 26.00 -20.88
CA SER A 124 -13.02 27.21 -20.06
C SER A 124 -11.59 27.78 -20.04
N ARG A 125 -10.65 27.13 -20.75
CA ARG A 125 -9.27 27.58 -20.95
C ARG A 125 -9.06 28.14 -22.33
#